data_ae96440f8fa40dcadf9dcf8dcfb9be20
#
_entry.id   ae96440f8fa40dcadf9dcf8dcfb9be20
#
_cell.length_a   1.000
_cell.length_b   1.000
_cell.length_c   1.000
_cell.angle_alpha   90.00
_cell.angle_beta   90.00
_cell.angle_gamma   90.00
#
_symmetry.space_group_name_H-M   'P 1'
#
loop_
_entity.id
_entity.type
_entity.pdbx_description
1 polymer ?
#
loop_
_entity_poly.entity_id
_entity_poly.type
_entity_poly.pdbx_seq_one_letter_code
_entity_poly.pdbx_strand_id
1 'polypeptide(L)' 'MPGPRFHKGDLVRFRLGTRSVQGEVKEDRGPIGVKGRHLYLVEFRSEPQSVSLSLIELPADQMQPVPDPVSME' A
#
# COMPACT_ATOMS: atom_id res chain seq x y z
N MET A 1 15.07 11.28 -10.00
CA MET A 1 14.13 10.31 -10.55
C MET A 1 13.02 10.06 -9.55
N PRO A 2 11.80 10.37 -9.90
CA PRO A 2 10.71 10.12 -8.98
C PRO A 2 10.53 8.63 -8.76
N GLY A 3 10.18 8.27 -7.55
CA GLY A 3 9.88 6.89 -7.24
C GLY A 3 8.55 6.47 -7.85
N PRO A 4 8.20 5.20 -7.67
CA PRO A 4 6.91 4.73 -8.19
C PRO A 4 5.77 5.49 -7.54
N ARG A 5 4.74 5.74 -8.31
CA ARG A 5 3.54 6.40 -7.83
C ARG A 5 2.41 5.39 -7.87
N PHE A 6 1.61 5.43 -6.83
CA PHE A 6 0.45 4.56 -6.72
C PHE A 6 -0.81 5.37 -6.86
N HIS A 7 -1.87 4.71 -7.30
CA HIS A 7 -3.16 5.35 -7.50
C HIS A 7 -4.22 4.62 -6.70
N LYS A 8 -5.30 5.31 -6.45
CA LYS A 8 -6.44 4.71 -5.77
C LYS A 8 -6.85 3.44 -6.50
N GLY A 9 -7.00 2.36 -5.75
CA GLY A 9 -7.37 1.08 -6.30
C GLY A 9 -6.21 0.15 -6.57
N ASP A 10 -4.98 0.67 -6.53
CA ASP A 10 -3.81 -0.19 -6.77
C ASP A 10 -3.63 -1.16 -5.63
N LEU A 11 -3.27 -2.39 -5.99
CA LEU A 11 -2.90 -3.39 -5.00
C LEU A 11 -1.42 -3.28 -4.70
N VAL A 12 -1.10 -3.33 -3.42
CA VAL A 12 0.28 -3.16 -2.98
C VAL A 12 0.60 -4.19 -1.92
N ARG A 13 1.89 -4.44 -1.76
CA ARG A 13 2.40 -5.31 -0.71
C ARG A 13 3.38 -4.53 0.14
N PHE A 14 3.30 -4.73 1.44
CA PHE A 14 4.19 -4.04 2.37
C PHE A 14 4.46 -4.93 3.56
N ARG A 15 5.45 -4.54 4.35
CA ARG A 15 5.83 -5.30 5.54
C ARG A 15 5.15 -4.71 6.77
N LEU A 16 4.54 -5.59 7.54
CA LEU A 16 3.94 -5.20 8.81
C LEU A 16 4.63 -6.05 9.86
N GLY A 17 5.62 -5.44 10.52
CA GLY A 17 6.50 -6.23 11.37
C GLY A 17 7.32 -7.18 10.54
N THR A 18 7.19 -8.46 10.80
CA THR A 18 7.92 -9.49 10.05
C THR A 18 7.06 -10.15 8.98
N ARG A 19 5.83 -9.67 8.81
CA ARG A 19 4.90 -10.28 7.86
C ARG A 19 4.76 -9.41 6.63
N SER A 20 4.53 -10.07 5.51
CA SER A 20 4.21 -9.39 4.27
C SER A 20 2.69 -9.36 4.12
N VAL A 21 2.13 -8.17 3.89
CA VAL A 21 0.70 -7.97 3.86
C VAL A 21 0.33 -7.30 2.54
N GLN A 22 -0.80 -7.69 2.00
CA GLN A 22 -1.32 -7.08 0.78
C GLN A 22 -2.48 -6.15 1.13
N GLY A 23 -2.50 -4.99 0.49
CA GLY A 23 -3.55 -4.02 0.71
C GLY A 23 -3.91 -3.30 -0.56
N GLU A 24 -4.83 -2.37 -0.43
CA GLU A 24 -5.31 -1.58 -1.55
C GLU A 24 -5.15 -0.10 -1.22
N VAL A 25 -4.61 0.66 -2.17
CA VAL A 25 -4.47 2.11 -1.98
C VAL A 25 -5.85 2.74 -2.04
N LYS A 26 -6.21 3.43 -0.98
CA LYS A 26 -7.51 4.10 -0.89
C LYS A 26 -7.43 5.57 -1.19
N GLU A 27 -6.27 6.17 -0.92
CA GLU A 27 -6.15 7.61 -1.06
C GLU A 27 -4.69 8.01 -1.19
N ASP A 28 -4.44 9.01 -2.02
CA ASP A 28 -3.14 9.65 -2.11
C ASP A 28 -3.18 10.83 -1.14
N ARG A 29 -2.43 10.72 -0.05
CA ARG A 29 -2.48 11.71 1.01
C ARG A 29 -1.58 12.92 0.73
N GLY A 30 -0.76 12.85 -0.30
CA GLY A 30 0.14 13.93 -0.61
C GLY A 30 1.40 13.94 0.26
N PRO A 31 2.19 14.99 0.15
CA PRO A 31 3.51 15.04 0.81
C PRO A 31 3.39 15.50 2.26
N ILE A 32 2.69 14.74 3.08
CA ILE A 32 2.46 15.09 4.49
C ILE A 32 3.38 14.35 5.44
N GLY A 33 4.22 13.46 4.93
CA GLY A 33 5.13 12.70 5.77
C GLY A 33 6.33 13.52 6.21
N VAL A 34 7.20 12.90 6.99
CA VAL A 34 8.41 13.54 7.47
C VAL A 34 9.24 13.99 6.28
N LYS A 35 9.69 15.25 6.33
CA LYS A 35 10.49 15.84 5.26
C LYS A 35 9.75 15.86 3.92
N GLY A 36 8.43 15.97 3.99
CA GLY A 36 7.63 16.08 2.78
C GLY A 36 7.45 14.77 2.03
N ARG A 37 7.66 13.64 2.68
CA ARG A 37 7.48 12.35 2.01
C ARG A 37 6.03 12.17 1.61
N HIS A 38 5.84 11.61 0.43
CA HIS A 38 4.52 11.35 -0.09
C HIS A 38 3.95 10.09 0.55
N LEU A 39 2.77 10.20 1.13
CA LEU A 39 2.12 9.09 1.84
C LEU A 39 0.86 8.67 1.12
N TYR A 40 0.56 7.39 1.25
CA TYR A 40 -0.65 6.79 0.71
C TYR A 40 -1.42 6.11 1.82
N LEU A 41 -2.74 6.24 1.77
CA LEU A 41 -3.61 5.54 2.71
C LEU A 41 -3.92 4.17 2.12
N VAL A 42 -3.59 3.13 2.87
CA VAL A 42 -3.73 1.75 2.41
C VAL A 42 -4.66 1.01 3.36
N GLU A 43 -5.62 0.31 2.77
CA GLU A 43 -6.55 -0.53 3.52
C GLU A 43 -6.10 -1.98 3.40
N PHE A 44 -6.09 -2.68 4.52
CA PHE A 44 -5.61 -4.06 4.51
C PHE A 44 -6.29 -4.85 5.61
N ARG A 45 -6.18 -6.17 5.51
CA ARG A 45 -6.59 -7.08 6.57
C ARG A 45 -5.34 -7.65 7.23
N SER A 46 -5.30 -7.58 8.54
CA SER A 46 -4.16 -8.12 9.26
C SER A 46 -4.13 -9.64 9.21
N GLU A 47 -5.29 -10.27 9.01
CA GLU A 47 -5.39 -11.71 8.86
C GLU A 47 -6.36 -12.03 7.75
N PRO A 48 -6.09 -13.09 6.97
CA PRO A 48 -6.96 -13.40 5.82
C PRO A 48 -8.42 -13.63 6.19
N GLN A 49 -8.68 -14.14 7.40
CA GLN A 49 -10.05 -14.45 7.83
C GLN A 49 -10.72 -13.27 8.52
N SER A 50 -9.98 -12.21 8.72
CA SER A 50 -10.54 -11.07 9.43
C SER A 50 -11.60 -10.40 8.59
N VAL A 51 -12.73 -10.05 9.23
CA VAL A 51 -13.75 -9.25 8.57
C VAL A 51 -13.51 -7.77 8.79
N SER A 52 -12.58 -7.43 9.66
CA SER A 52 -12.24 -6.03 9.94
C SER A 52 -11.11 -5.60 9.03
N LEU A 53 -11.22 -4.38 8.55
CA LEU A 53 -10.18 -3.77 7.72
C LEU A 53 -9.47 -2.71 8.52
N SER A 54 -8.18 -2.58 8.28
CA SER A 54 -7.35 -1.58 8.94
C SER A 54 -6.82 -0.62 7.91
N LEU A 55 -6.47 0.57 8.36
CA LEU A 55 -5.90 1.60 7.50
C LEU A 55 -4.53 1.98 8.03
N ILE A 56 -3.62 2.22 7.11
CA ILE A 56 -2.28 2.64 7.46
C ILE A 56 -1.78 3.61 6.40
N GLU A 57 -0.99 4.58 6.82
CA GLU A 57 -0.34 5.50 5.89
C GLU A 57 1.09 5.07 5.68
N LEU A 58 1.47 4.91 4.41
CA LEU A 58 2.79 4.41 4.06
C LEU A 58 3.40 5.25 2.96
N PRO A 59 4.72 5.48 3.01
CA PRO A 59 5.40 6.08 1.88
C PRO A 59 5.57 5.07 0.75
N ALA A 60 5.70 5.57 -0.46
CA ALA A 60 5.78 4.72 -1.63
C ALA A 60 6.94 3.73 -1.57
N ASP A 61 8.06 4.15 -0.97
CA ASP A 61 9.24 3.28 -0.93
C ASP A 61 9.10 2.11 0.03
N GLN A 62 8.02 2.07 0.81
CA GLN A 62 7.75 0.92 1.68
C GLN A 62 6.70 0.00 1.11
N MET A 63 6.28 0.25 -0.12
CA MET A 63 5.26 -0.55 -0.78
C MET A 63 5.78 -1.05 -2.10
N GLN A 64 5.26 -2.21 -2.53
CA GLN A 64 5.58 -2.77 -3.83
C GLN A 64 4.27 -3.05 -4.55
N PRO A 65 4.23 -2.84 -5.87
CA PRO A 65 3.03 -3.17 -6.61
C PRO A 65 2.82 -4.68 -6.65
N VAL A 66 1.56 -5.07 -6.59
CA VAL A 66 1.20 -6.48 -6.71
C VAL A 66 0.73 -6.69 -8.15
N PRO A 67 1.37 -7.60 -8.89
CA PRO A 67 0.96 -7.83 -10.27
C PRO A 67 -0.48 -8.33 -10.32
N ASP A 68 -1.18 -7.92 -11.36
CA ASP A 68 -2.50 -8.44 -11.62
C ASP A 68 -2.38 -9.94 -11.90
N PRO A 69 -3.10 -10.80 -11.17
CA PRO A 69 -3.00 -12.23 -11.44
C PRO A 69 -3.38 -12.61 -12.86
N VAL A 70 -4.24 -11.83 -13.49
CA VAL A 70 -4.62 -12.10 -14.87
C VAL A 70 -3.46 -11.94 -15.81
N SER A 71 -2.52 -11.09 -15.48
CA SER A 71 -1.40 -10.79 -16.37
C SER A 71 -0.35 -11.89 -16.37
N MET A 72 -0.56 -12.94 -15.63
CA MET A 72 0.40 -14.04 -15.59
C MET A 72 0.29 -14.96 -16.77
N GLU A 73 -0.59 -14.70 -17.66
CA GLU A 73 -0.74 -15.51 -18.87
C GLU A 73 0.47 -15.49 -19.77
#